data_ed4745c327248cd824b72270a1d05919
#
_entry.id   ed4745c327248cd824b72270a1d05919
#
_cell.length_a   1.000
_cell.length_b   1.000
_cell.length_c   1.000
_cell.angle_alpha   90.00
_cell.angle_beta   90.00
_cell.angle_gamma   90.00
#
_symmetry.space_group_name_H-M   'P 1'
#
loop_
_entity.id
_entity.type
_entity.pdbx_description
1 polymer ?
#
loop_
_entity_poly.entity_id
_entity_poly.type
_entity_poly.pdbx_seq_one_letter_code
_entity_poly.pdbx_strand_id
1 'polypeptide(L)'
;VNEPIPVSRVTDHGTAKLMPDVDRKRAWLLTVDGAPQSYVDLDEPAHLEFEYTRRLGHVLDTVAEPGRALDVLHLGGGAFTLPRYLAATRPGSRQDVVEADRGLLDLVAEHLPLPDGAGVTAHGADARAWLEAAPADSADVLVADVFGGSRVPAHLTSVAYAREAARVLRADGVYVANLADSAPFPFLRPQLAGFAALFEELALIAEPGVLRGRRFGNAVLVAAHRPLDTAALARRTAADAFPARVVHGPALRNLIGDARPVRDEDAVPSPEPPAGAFGIG
;
A
#
# COMPACT_ATOMS: atom_id res chain seq x y z
N VAL A 1 7.03 -31.64 -17.22
CA VAL A 1 6.48 -30.48 -16.48
C VAL A 1 7.20 -29.30 -17.06
N ASN A 2 6.48 -28.45 -17.85
CA ASN A 2 7.09 -27.22 -18.36
C ASN A 2 7.36 -26.29 -17.15
N GLU A 3 8.61 -25.90 -16.96
CA GLU A 3 8.96 -24.84 -16.02
C GLU A 3 8.28 -23.54 -16.46
N PRO A 4 7.73 -22.75 -15.54
CA PRO A 4 7.13 -21.47 -15.87
C PRO A 4 8.18 -20.54 -16.50
N ILE A 5 7.81 -19.90 -17.61
CA ILE A 5 8.70 -19.02 -18.38
C ILE A 5 8.39 -17.57 -18.01
N PRO A 6 9.39 -16.68 -17.89
CA PRO A 6 9.14 -15.27 -17.69
C PRO A 6 8.24 -14.68 -18.79
N VAL A 7 7.27 -13.86 -18.39
CA VAL A 7 6.38 -13.15 -19.32
C VAL A 7 6.71 -11.66 -19.28
N SER A 8 6.79 -11.01 -20.44
CA SER A 8 7.04 -9.58 -20.56
C SER A 8 5.99 -8.94 -21.47
N ARG A 9 5.48 -7.79 -21.05
CA ARG A 9 4.47 -7.02 -21.80
C ARG A 9 4.74 -5.51 -21.64
N VAL A 10 4.66 -4.77 -22.75
CA VAL A 10 4.58 -3.32 -22.68
C VAL A 10 3.18 -2.96 -22.21
N THR A 11 3.08 -2.14 -21.18
CA THR A 11 1.86 -1.68 -20.55
C THR A 11 1.76 -0.15 -20.66
N ASP A 12 0.73 0.47 -20.05
CA ASP A 12 0.52 1.91 -20.18
C ASP A 12 1.62 2.73 -19.48
N HIS A 13 2.25 2.18 -18.44
CA HIS A 13 3.22 2.88 -17.60
C HIS A 13 4.65 2.31 -17.64
N GLY A 14 4.95 1.39 -18.56
CA GLY A 14 6.27 0.81 -18.71
C GLY A 14 6.27 -0.62 -19.23
N THR A 15 7.36 -1.32 -19.04
CA THR A 15 7.47 -2.75 -19.40
C THR A 15 7.29 -3.60 -18.15
N ALA A 16 6.13 -4.22 -18.02
CA ALA A 16 5.84 -5.18 -16.97
C ALA A 16 6.46 -6.54 -17.28
N LYS A 17 7.05 -7.19 -16.28
CA LYS A 17 7.62 -8.53 -16.38
C LYS A 17 7.21 -9.38 -15.19
N LEU A 18 6.65 -10.55 -15.47
CA LEU A 18 6.40 -11.59 -14.47
C LEU A 18 7.55 -12.60 -14.53
N MET A 19 8.25 -12.73 -13.43
CA MET A 19 9.35 -13.66 -13.28
C MET A 19 8.95 -14.77 -12.29
N PRO A 20 9.01 -16.05 -12.70
CA PRO A 20 8.71 -17.16 -11.79
C PRO A 20 9.78 -17.23 -10.70
N ASP A 21 9.36 -17.59 -9.50
CA ASP A 21 10.27 -17.90 -8.41
C ASP A 21 10.94 -19.26 -8.65
N VAL A 22 12.20 -19.40 -8.24
CA VAL A 22 12.99 -20.61 -8.45
C VAL A 22 12.69 -21.71 -7.41
N ASP A 23 12.24 -21.30 -6.21
CA ASP A 23 12.00 -22.21 -5.09
C ASP A 23 10.51 -22.52 -4.89
N ARG A 24 9.62 -21.64 -5.35
CA ARG A 24 8.17 -21.73 -5.20
C ARG A 24 7.47 -21.80 -6.54
N LYS A 25 6.95 -22.99 -6.89
CA LYS A 25 6.44 -23.33 -8.25
C LYS A 25 5.40 -22.38 -8.82
N ARG A 26 4.55 -21.75 -7.97
CA ARG A 26 3.48 -20.86 -8.40
C ARG A 26 3.61 -19.47 -7.79
N ALA A 27 4.84 -19.10 -7.43
CA ALA A 27 5.14 -17.75 -6.99
C ALA A 27 5.80 -16.92 -8.09
N TRP A 28 5.51 -15.62 -8.10
CA TRP A 28 5.88 -14.71 -9.16
C TRP A 28 6.29 -13.35 -8.62
N LEU A 29 7.40 -12.83 -9.15
CA LEU A 29 7.81 -11.46 -8.98
C LEU A 29 7.35 -10.64 -10.18
N LEU A 30 6.57 -9.59 -9.92
CA LEU A 30 6.24 -8.56 -10.90
C LEU A 30 7.26 -7.43 -10.80
N THR A 31 7.85 -7.07 -11.93
CA THR A 31 8.65 -5.84 -12.06
C THR A 31 8.07 -4.94 -13.15
N VAL A 32 8.23 -3.62 -13.01
CA VAL A 32 7.95 -2.64 -14.08
C VAL A 32 9.23 -1.84 -14.31
N ASP A 33 9.70 -1.80 -15.56
CA ASP A 33 10.98 -1.23 -15.95
C ASP A 33 12.16 -1.72 -15.08
N GLY A 34 12.10 -2.98 -14.65
CA GLY A 34 13.09 -3.62 -13.81
C GLY A 34 12.97 -3.35 -12.31
N ALA A 35 12.10 -2.44 -11.88
CA ALA A 35 11.84 -2.18 -10.47
C ALA A 35 10.82 -3.20 -9.90
N PRO A 36 11.10 -3.89 -8.78
CA PRO A 36 10.15 -4.77 -8.12
C PRO A 36 8.89 -4.02 -7.70
N GLN A 37 7.72 -4.55 -8.06
CA GLN A 37 6.42 -3.96 -7.75
C GLN A 37 5.57 -4.85 -6.84
N SER A 38 5.56 -6.16 -7.09
CA SER A 38 4.73 -7.10 -6.35
C SER A 38 5.36 -8.47 -6.34
N TYR A 39 5.08 -9.22 -5.29
CA TYR A 39 5.34 -10.66 -5.23
C TYR A 39 4.06 -11.36 -4.82
N VAL A 40 3.71 -12.45 -5.50
CA VAL A 40 2.54 -13.27 -5.20
C VAL A 40 2.91 -14.75 -5.20
N ASP A 41 2.37 -15.50 -4.26
CA ASP A 41 2.39 -16.96 -4.25
C ASP A 41 0.95 -17.46 -4.39
N LEU A 42 0.64 -18.13 -5.49
CA LEU A 42 -0.72 -18.61 -5.78
C LEU A 42 -1.09 -19.86 -4.96
N ASP A 43 -0.11 -20.55 -4.39
CA ASP A 43 -0.34 -21.69 -3.49
C ASP A 43 -0.43 -21.23 -2.03
N GLU A 44 0.20 -20.11 -1.68
CA GLU A 44 0.19 -19.52 -0.34
C GLU A 44 -0.16 -18.02 -0.39
N PRO A 45 -1.41 -17.66 -0.73
CA PRO A 45 -1.80 -16.26 -0.95
C PRO A 45 -1.70 -15.38 0.31
N ALA A 46 -1.57 -15.98 1.50
CA ALA A 46 -1.27 -15.26 2.73
C ALA A 46 0.23 -14.95 2.91
N HIS A 47 1.11 -15.44 2.03
CA HIS A 47 2.52 -15.11 2.05
C HIS A 47 2.76 -13.69 1.52
N LEU A 48 3.41 -12.85 2.32
CA LEU A 48 3.77 -11.48 1.96
C LEU A 48 5.31 -11.37 1.95
N GLU A 49 5.89 -11.31 0.76
CA GLU A 49 7.36 -11.35 0.59
C GLU A 49 8.00 -10.02 0.99
N PHE A 50 7.48 -8.91 0.53
CA PHE A 50 8.07 -7.61 0.81
C PHE A 50 7.74 -7.12 2.23
N GLU A 51 8.71 -6.48 2.88
CA GLU A 51 8.54 -6.00 4.23
C GLU A 51 7.43 -4.95 4.38
N TYR A 52 7.22 -4.09 3.37
CA TYR A 52 6.15 -3.10 3.43
C TYR A 52 4.76 -3.76 3.29
N THR A 53 4.62 -4.78 2.45
CA THR A 53 3.36 -5.51 2.32
C THR A 53 3.01 -6.27 3.60
N ARG A 54 4.00 -6.82 4.32
CA ARG A 54 3.78 -7.40 5.66
C ARG A 54 3.25 -6.37 6.65
N ARG A 55 3.82 -5.15 6.66
CA ARG A 55 3.34 -4.05 7.51
C ARG A 55 1.91 -3.65 7.17
N LEU A 56 1.56 -3.56 5.87
CA LEU A 56 0.18 -3.36 5.43
C LEU A 56 -0.71 -4.52 5.88
N GLY A 57 -0.27 -5.76 5.72
CA GLY A 57 -0.98 -6.96 6.20
C GLY A 57 -1.23 -6.93 7.71
N HIS A 58 -0.25 -6.52 8.52
CA HIS A 58 -0.43 -6.37 9.97
C HIS A 58 -1.50 -5.34 10.33
N VAL A 59 -1.60 -4.24 9.58
CA VAL A 59 -2.71 -3.28 9.75
C VAL A 59 -4.03 -3.95 9.41
N LEU A 60 -4.13 -4.60 8.25
CA LEU A 60 -5.34 -5.31 7.81
C LEU A 60 -5.80 -6.39 8.80
N ASP A 61 -4.85 -7.04 9.49
CA ASP A 61 -5.16 -8.02 10.54
C ASP A 61 -5.75 -7.40 11.82
N THR A 62 -5.40 -6.13 12.10
CA THR A 62 -5.78 -5.46 13.35
C THR A 62 -6.99 -4.52 13.22
N VAL A 63 -7.48 -4.29 12.00
CA VAL A 63 -8.64 -3.38 11.78
C VAL A 63 -9.96 -3.94 12.29
N ALA A 64 -10.08 -5.26 12.39
CA ALA A 64 -11.29 -5.95 12.87
C ALA A 64 -10.92 -7.32 13.41
N GLU A 65 -11.90 -7.99 14.06
CA GLU A 65 -11.76 -9.38 14.51
C GLU A 65 -11.26 -10.29 13.38
N PRO A 66 -10.42 -11.28 13.69
CA PRO A 66 -9.89 -12.22 12.68
C PRO A 66 -11.01 -12.87 11.86
N GLY A 67 -10.84 -12.94 10.56
CA GLY A 67 -11.79 -13.56 9.63
C GLY A 67 -13.05 -12.73 9.33
N ARG A 68 -13.29 -11.61 10.00
CA ARG A 68 -14.42 -10.73 9.69
C ARG A 68 -14.24 -10.17 8.26
N ALA A 69 -15.27 -10.33 7.42
CA ALA A 69 -15.32 -9.76 6.09
C ALA A 69 -15.33 -8.22 6.15
N LEU A 70 -14.69 -7.59 5.18
CA LEU A 70 -14.51 -6.14 5.07
C LEU A 70 -14.88 -5.65 3.66
N ASP A 71 -15.31 -4.41 3.57
CA ASP A 71 -15.38 -3.67 2.33
C ASP A 71 -14.08 -2.87 2.18
N VAL A 72 -13.25 -3.21 1.20
CA VAL A 72 -11.91 -2.65 1.04
C VAL A 72 -11.74 -1.99 -0.32
N LEU A 73 -11.25 -0.76 -0.32
CA LEU A 73 -10.81 -0.07 -1.51
C LEU A 73 -9.28 -0.10 -1.58
N HIS A 74 -8.75 -0.66 -2.65
CA HIS A 74 -7.31 -0.64 -2.95
C HIS A 74 -7.05 0.37 -4.06
N LEU A 75 -6.22 1.36 -3.78
CA LEU A 75 -5.63 2.25 -4.78
C LEU A 75 -4.24 1.72 -5.11
N GLY A 76 -4.05 1.35 -6.38
CA GLY A 76 -2.92 0.55 -6.84
C GLY A 76 -3.20 -0.95 -6.76
N GLY A 77 -3.00 -1.66 -7.86
CA GLY A 77 -3.28 -3.08 -7.98
C GLY A 77 -2.03 -3.95 -7.95
N GLY A 78 -1.02 -3.58 -8.71
CA GLY A 78 0.13 -4.45 -8.94
C GLY A 78 -0.29 -5.85 -9.37
N ALA A 79 0.26 -6.90 -8.76
CA ALA A 79 -0.16 -8.29 -8.97
C ALA A 79 -1.28 -8.75 -8.03
N PHE A 80 -1.98 -7.84 -7.38
CA PHE A 80 -3.05 -8.10 -6.40
C PHE A 80 -2.58 -8.86 -5.15
N THR A 81 -1.39 -8.55 -4.64
CA THR A 81 -0.81 -9.19 -3.45
C THR A 81 -1.73 -9.04 -2.23
N LEU A 82 -2.09 -7.81 -1.86
CA LEU A 82 -2.98 -7.55 -0.71
C LEU A 82 -4.43 -8.00 -0.94
N PRO A 83 -5.02 -7.83 -2.14
CA PRO A 83 -6.34 -8.42 -2.42
C PRO A 83 -6.39 -9.94 -2.26
N ARG A 84 -5.34 -10.68 -2.68
CA ARG A 84 -5.23 -12.14 -2.48
C ARG A 84 -5.07 -12.48 -1.00
N TYR A 85 -4.23 -11.74 -0.30
CA TYR A 85 -4.06 -11.88 1.15
C TYR A 85 -5.40 -11.77 1.89
N LEU A 86 -6.18 -10.72 1.59
CA LEU A 86 -7.48 -10.50 2.22
C LEU A 86 -8.50 -11.58 1.82
N ALA A 87 -8.54 -11.99 0.56
CA ALA A 87 -9.42 -13.08 0.14
C ALA A 87 -9.15 -14.39 0.92
N ALA A 88 -7.88 -14.66 1.24
CA ALA A 88 -7.47 -15.84 2.00
C ALA A 88 -7.71 -15.70 3.51
N THR A 89 -7.47 -14.53 4.09
CA THR A 89 -7.52 -14.31 5.55
C THR A 89 -8.86 -13.79 6.04
N ARG A 90 -9.66 -13.18 5.15
CA ARG A 90 -10.97 -12.59 5.45
C ARG A 90 -11.99 -12.95 4.35
N PRO A 91 -12.34 -14.25 4.22
CA PRO A 91 -13.26 -14.70 3.18
C PRO A 91 -14.61 -13.97 3.28
N GLY A 92 -15.21 -13.68 2.12
CA GLY A 92 -16.45 -12.90 2.02
C GLY A 92 -16.26 -11.39 1.99
N SER A 93 -15.02 -10.88 2.08
CA SER A 93 -14.73 -9.47 1.87
C SER A 93 -15.06 -9.04 0.44
N ARG A 94 -15.51 -7.79 0.28
CA ARG A 94 -15.69 -7.14 -1.03
C ARG A 94 -14.52 -6.18 -1.23
N GLN A 95 -13.89 -6.27 -2.37
CA GLN A 95 -12.67 -5.55 -2.65
C GLN A 95 -12.76 -4.88 -4.02
N ASP A 96 -12.67 -3.56 -4.06
CA ASP A 96 -12.49 -2.79 -5.29
C ASP A 96 -11.01 -2.45 -5.43
N VAL A 97 -10.40 -2.80 -6.57
CA VAL A 97 -9.00 -2.51 -6.88
C VAL A 97 -8.96 -1.53 -8.04
N VAL A 98 -8.40 -0.36 -7.81
CA VAL A 98 -8.27 0.71 -8.81
C VAL A 98 -6.82 0.78 -9.27
N GLU A 99 -6.58 0.44 -10.53
CA GLU A 99 -5.25 0.44 -11.16
C GLU A 99 -5.33 1.26 -12.46
N ALA A 100 -4.41 2.20 -12.60
CA ALA A 100 -4.40 3.08 -13.77
C ALA A 100 -3.87 2.38 -15.02
N ASP A 101 -2.94 1.42 -14.85
CA ASP A 101 -2.33 0.66 -15.94
C ASP A 101 -3.22 -0.52 -16.37
N ARG A 102 -3.99 -0.31 -17.43
CA ARG A 102 -4.90 -1.34 -17.99
C ARG A 102 -4.12 -2.52 -18.56
N GLY A 103 -2.99 -2.26 -19.21
CA GLY A 103 -2.13 -3.32 -19.71
C GLY A 103 -1.59 -4.22 -18.62
N LEU A 104 -1.32 -3.67 -17.43
CA LEU A 104 -0.95 -4.43 -16.25
C LEU A 104 -2.14 -5.26 -15.73
N LEU A 105 -3.35 -4.70 -15.66
CA LEU A 105 -4.54 -5.47 -15.27
C LEU A 105 -4.76 -6.67 -16.18
N ASP A 106 -4.64 -6.49 -17.50
CA ASP A 106 -4.79 -7.58 -18.48
C ASP A 106 -3.71 -8.65 -18.29
N LEU A 107 -2.45 -8.26 -18.06
CA LEU A 107 -1.35 -9.18 -17.80
C LEU A 107 -1.61 -10.03 -16.54
N VAL A 108 -2.04 -9.39 -15.47
CA VAL A 108 -2.32 -10.06 -14.18
C VAL A 108 -3.54 -10.99 -14.32
N ALA A 109 -4.60 -10.55 -14.99
CA ALA A 109 -5.79 -11.38 -15.21
C ALA A 109 -5.48 -12.65 -16.01
N GLU A 110 -4.61 -12.53 -17.02
CA GLU A 110 -4.22 -13.65 -17.90
C GLU A 110 -3.31 -14.68 -17.20
N HIS A 111 -2.29 -14.21 -16.48
CA HIS A 111 -1.24 -15.08 -15.95
C HIS A 111 -1.35 -15.41 -14.46
N LEU A 112 -2.02 -14.55 -13.72
CA LEU A 112 -2.21 -14.67 -12.27
C LEU A 112 -3.70 -14.55 -11.90
N PRO A 113 -4.58 -15.44 -12.42
CA PRO A 113 -6.01 -15.32 -12.16
C PRO A 113 -6.31 -15.36 -10.66
N LEU A 114 -7.33 -14.60 -10.25
CA LEU A 114 -7.86 -14.66 -8.90
C LEU A 114 -8.63 -15.98 -8.71
N PRO A 115 -8.64 -16.53 -7.49
CA PRO A 115 -9.47 -17.71 -7.21
C PRO A 115 -10.97 -17.33 -7.27
N ASP A 116 -11.80 -18.30 -7.60
CA ASP A 116 -13.25 -18.13 -7.58
C ASP A 116 -13.72 -17.68 -6.20
N GLY A 117 -14.59 -16.69 -6.17
CA GLY A 117 -15.13 -16.15 -4.92
C GLY A 117 -14.17 -15.24 -4.14
N ALA A 118 -13.06 -14.79 -4.72
CA ALA A 118 -12.12 -13.85 -4.09
C ALA A 118 -12.75 -12.52 -3.67
N GLY A 119 -13.93 -12.18 -4.22
CA GLY A 119 -14.63 -10.93 -3.89
C GLY A 119 -13.93 -9.67 -4.40
N VAL A 120 -13.08 -9.80 -5.41
CA VAL A 120 -12.28 -8.69 -5.97
C VAL A 120 -12.85 -8.25 -7.31
N THR A 121 -13.07 -6.95 -7.45
CA THR A 121 -13.41 -6.29 -8.71
C THR A 121 -12.31 -5.31 -9.08
N ALA A 122 -11.76 -5.45 -10.29
CA ALA A 122 -10.70 -4.58 -10.79
C ALA A 122 -11.26 -3.48 -11.69
N HIS A 123 -10.75 -2.27 -11.54
CA HIS A 123 -11.17 -1.08 -12.27
C HIS A 123 -9.95 -0.38 -12.89
N GLY A 124 -9.96 -0.24 -14.23
CA GLY A 124 -8.94 0.50 -14.97
C GLY A 124 -9.19 2.00 -14.91
N ALA A 125 -8.74 2.69 -13.85
CA ALA A 125 -9.01 4.10 -13.60
C ALA A 125 -7.90 4.78 -12.80
N ASP A 126 -7.87 6.12 -12.87
CA ASP A 126 -7.05 6.94 -11.98
C ASP A 126 -7.59 6.91 -10.53
N ALA A 127 -6.70 6.76 -9.56
CA ALA A 127 -7.04 6.60 -8.15
C ALA A 127 -7.76 7.84 -7.58
N ARG A 128 -7.34 9.06 -7.95
CA ARG A 128 -7.97 10.31 -7.49
C ARG A 128 -9.37 10.48 -8.06
N ALA A 129 -9.50 10.30 -9.38
CA ALA A 129 -10.78 10.39 -10.05
C ALA A 129 -11.77 9.35 -9.54
N TRP A 130 -11.30 8.14 -9.24
CA TRP A 130 -12.13 7.11 -8.61
C TRP A 130 -12.64 7.52 -7.23
N LEU A 131 -11.75 8.02 -6.36
CA LEU A 131 -12.13 8.48 -5.02
C LEU A 131 -13.18 9.59 -5.08
N GLU A 132 -13.01 10.58 -5.95
CA GLU A 132 -13.94 11.69 -6.09
C GLU A 132 -15.35 11.23 -6.53
N ALA A 133 -15.43 10.14 -7.28
CA ALA A 133 -16.69 9.55 -7.73
C ALA A 133 -17.27 8.51 -6.76
N ALA A 134 -16.47 7.94 -5.87
CA ALA A 134 -16.90 6.90 -4.96
C ALA A 134 -17.91 7.42 -3.93
N PRO A 135 -18.87 6.58 -3.47
CA PRO A 135 -19.82 6.96 -2.42
C PRO A 135 -19.10 7.26 -1.09
N ALA A 136 -19.63 8.20 -0.32
CA ALA A 136 -19.21 8.38 1.07
C ALA A 136 -19.55 7.13 1.91
N ASP A 137 -18.82 6.91 3.01
CA ASP A 137 -19.06 5.83 3.98
C ASP A 137 -19.18 4.45 3.35
N SER A 138 -18.40 4.16 2.29
CA SER A 138 -18.50 2.93 1.50
C SER A 138 -17.45 1.88 1.85
N ALA A 139 -16.32 2.26 2.45
CA ALA A 139 -15.21 1.35 2.75
C ALA A 139 -14.92 1.25 4.26
N ASP A 140 -14.62 0.03 4.72
CA ASP A 140 -14.05 -0.22 6.05
C ASP A 140 -12.55 0.08 6.07
N VAL A 141 -11.87 -0.18 4.95
CA VAL A 141 -10.45 0.08 4.79
C VAL A 141 -10.16 0.67 3.42
N LEU A 142 -9.31 1.69 3.38
CA LEU A 142 -8.69 2.19 2.16
C LEU A 142 -7.19 1.93 2.22
N VAL A 143 -6.71 1.14 1.28
CA VAL A 143 -5.28 0.83 1.10
C VAL A 143 -4.76 1.66 -0.06
N ALA A 144 -3.77 2.50 0.16
CA ALA A 144 -3.10 3.27 -0.88
C ALA A 144 -1.65 2.78 -1.06
N ASP A 145 -1.43 2.02 -2.12
CA ASP A 145 -0.11 1.52 -2.53
C ASP A 145 0.10 1.87 -4.01
N VAL A 146 0.10 3.18 -4.29
CA VAL A 146 0.14 3.72 -5.66
C VAL A 146 1.50 4.32 -5.95
N PHE A 147 2.16 3.75 -6.94
CA PHE A 147 3.42 4.28 -7.46
C PHE A 147 3.36 4.39 -8.98
N GLY A 148 3.64 5.59 -9.50
CA GLY A 148 3.97 5.81 -10.91
C GLY A 148 5.47 5.61 -11.08
N GLY A 149 5.88 4.42 -11.55
CA GLY A 149 7.28 3.99 -11.48
C GLY A 149 7.70 3.76 -10.02
N SER A 150 8.58 4.61 -9.49
CA SER A 150 9.10 4.53 -8.11
C SER A 150 8.55 5.61 -7.17
N ARG A 151 7.56 6.41 -7.61
CA ARG A 151 7.10 7.62 -6.90
C ARG A 151 5.58 7.65 -6.73
N VAL A 152 5.13 8.11 -5.59
CA VAL A 152 3.71 8.46 -5.40
C VAL A 152 3.37 9.65 -6.30
N PRO A 153 2.35 9.58 -7.17
CA PRO A 153 1.97 10.69 -8.05
C PRO A 153 1.52 11.94 -7.29
N ALA A 154 1.85 13.13 -7.81
CA ALA A 154 1.58 14.41 -7.17
C ALA A 154 0.11 14.60 -6.74
N HIS A 155 -0.85 14.24 -7.61
CA HIS A 155 -2.28 14.40 -7.36
C HIS A 155 -2.84 13.52 -6.20
N LEU A 156 -2.02 12.60 -5.67
CA LEU A 156 -2.34 11.76 -4.50
C LEU A 156 -1.60 12.21 -3.23
N THR A 157 -1.00 13.40 -3.22
CA THR A 157 -0.18 13.88 -2.09
C THR A 157 -0.73 15.11 -1.38
N SER A 158 -1.91 15.58 -1.77
CA SER A 158 -2.50 16.80 -1.19
C SER A 158 -3.50 16.50 -0.07
N VAL A 159 -3.80 17.53 0.72
CA VAL A 159 -4.87 17.46 1.74
C VAL A 159 -6.25 17.28 1.11
N ALA A 160 -6.46 17.71 -0.13
CA ALA A 160 -7.71 17.46 -0.84
C ALA A 160 -7.88 15.97 -1.17
N TYR A 161 -6.81 15.28 -1.59
CA TYR A 161 -6.81 13.82 -1.69
C TYR A 161 -7.12 13.14 -0.35
N ALA A 162 -6.48 13.59 0.73
CA ALA A 162 -6.71 13.04 2.06
C ALA A 162 -8.17 13.22 2.53
N ARG A 163 -8.85 14.33 2.15
CA ARG A 163 -10.29 14.55 2.42
C ARG A 163 -11.17 13.55 1.68
N GLU A 164 -10.86 13.27 0.41
CA GLU A 164 -11.61 12.27 -0.35
C GLU A 164 -11.40 10.87 0.24
N ALA A 165 -10.17 10.53 0.67
CA ALA A 165 -9.89 9.29 1.38
C ALA A 165 -10.70 9.19 2.69
N ALA A 166 -10.77 10.26 3.47
CA ALA A 166 -11.57 10.31 4.70
C ALA A 166 -13.08 10.19 4.40
N ARG A 167 -13.57 10.81 3.32
CA ARG A 167 -15.00 10.81 2.94
C ARG A 167 -15.51 9.43 2.56
N VAL A 168 -14.72 8.62 1.87
CA VAL A 168 -15.14 7.27 1.45
C VAL A 168 -15.06 6.25 2.57
N LEU A 169 -14.29 6.51 3.62
CA LEU A 169 -14.19 5.65 4.79
C LEU A 169 -15.42 5.80 5.69
N ARG A 170 -15.92 4.68 6.21
CA ARG A 170 -16.90 4.66 7.28
C ARG A 170 -16.33 5.28 8.57
N ALA A 171 -17.19 5.63 9.51
CA ALA A 171 -16.80 6.25 10.79
C ALA A 171 -15.70 5.46 11.54
N ASP A 172 -15.76 4.12 11.49
CA ASP A 172 -14.75 3.22 12.09
C ASP A 172 -13.67 2.78 11.08
N GLY A 173 -13.67 3.36 9.89
CA GLY A 173 -12.78 2.99 8.79
C GLY A 173 -11.33 3.38 9.04
N VAL A 174 -10.43 2.67 8.35
CA VAL A 174 -8.99 2.86 8.47
C VAL A 174 -8.37 3.15 7.10
N TYR A 175 -7.62 4.24 7.02
CA TYR A 175 -6.72 4.52 5.92
C TYR A 175 -5.35 3.93 6.19
N VAL A 176 -4.75 3.27 5.20
CA VAL A 176 -3.37 2.81 5.27
C VAL A 176 -2.66 3.07 3.94
N ALA A 177 -1.45 3.64 3.99
CA ALA A 177 -0.68 3.95 2.78
C ALA A 177 0.78 3.55 2.90
N ASN A 178 1.32 3.04 1.79
CA ASN A 178 2.75 2.87 1.60
C ASN A 178 3.35 4.15 1.02
N LEU A 179 4.25 4.76 1.76
CA LEU A 179 5.00 5.95 1.39
C LEU A 179 6.50 5.63 1.44
N ALA A 180 7.32 6.43 0.75
CA ALA A 180 8.76 6.25 0.80
C ALA A 180 9.45 7.62 0.90
N ASP A 181 10.43 7.74 1.81
CA ASP A 181 11.18 8.97 2.04
C ASP A 181 12.50 8.69 2.78
N SER A 182 13.27 9.73 2.99
CA SER A 182 14.44 9.75 3.85
C SER A 182 14.51 11.06 4.64
N ALA A 183 15.25 11.04 5.76
CA ALA A 183 15.43 12.25 6.55
C ALA A 183 16.03 13.40 5.70
N PRO A 184 15.60 14.63 5.93
CA PRO A 184 14.74 15.16 6.99
C PRO A 184 13.22 14.96 6.77
N PHE A 185 12.81 14.04 5.90
CA PHE A 185 11.42 13.69 5.58
C PHE A 185 10.64 14.84 4.91
N PRO A 186 11.17 15.42 3.83
CA PRO A 186 10.55 16.55 3.16
C PRO A 186 9.18 16.21 2.56
N PHE A 187 8.97 14.95 2.20
CA PHE A 187 7.71 14.44 1.69
C PHE A 187 6.81 13.88 2.80
N LEU A 188 7.35 13.02 3.67
CA LEU A 188 6.57 12.29 4.66
C LEU A 188 5.92 13.21 5.71
N ARG A 189 6.66 14.21 6.22
CA ARG A 189 6.13 15.13 7.26
C ARG A 189 4.89 15.92 6.80
N PRO A 190 4.86 16.54 5.61
CA PRO A 190 3.65 17.19 5.09
C PRO A 190 2.48 16.23 4.85
N GLN A 191 2.75 14.98 4.42
CA GLN A 191 1.70 13.96 4.30
C GLN A 191 1.08 13.66 5.67
N LEU A 192 1.91 13.39 6.68
CA LEU A 192 1.46 13.18 8.07
C LEU A 192 0.66 14.39 8.59
N ALA A 193 1.10 15.63 8.32
CA ALA A 193 0.38 16.84 8.70
C ALA A 193 -1.00 16.94 8.03
N GLY A 194 -1.11 16.53 6.75
CA GLY A 194 -2.37 16.50 6.01
C GLY A 194 -3.38 15.54 6.63
N PHE A 195 -2.94 14.33 6.96
CA PHE A 195 -3.80 13.32 7.60
C PHE A 195 -4.11 13.68 9.07
N ALA A 196 -3.17 14.26 9.82
CA ALA A 196 -3.40 14.71 11.19
C ALA A 196 -4.43 15.85 11.30
N ALA A 197 -4.65 16.59 10.22
CA ALA A 197 -5.70 17.61 10.16
C ALA A 197 -7.11 17.05 9.97
N LEU A 198 -7.23 15.76 9.61
CA LEU A 198 -8.48 15.11 9.22
C LEU A 198 -8.85 13.91 10.09
N PHE A 199 -7.88 13.23 10.67
CA PHE A 199 -8.08 12.01 11.47
C PHE A 199 -7.60 12.24 12.91
N GLU A 200 -8.27 11.58 13.85
CA GLU A 200 -7.97 11.71 15.29
C GLU A 200 -6.74 10.89 15.70
N GLU A 201 -6.58 9.72 15.07
CA GLU A 201 -5.52 8.75 15.38
C GLU A 201 -4.63 8.50 14.17
N LEU A 202 -3.33 8.64 14.37
CA LEU A 202 -2.31 8.33 13.38
C LEU A 202 -1.22 7.44 13.97
N ALA A 203 -0.72 6.54 13.12
CA ALA A 203 0.51 5.80 13.37
C ALA A 203 1.39 5.75 12.12
N LEU A 204 2.69 5.68 12.31
CA LEU A 204 3.69 5.48 11.26
C LEU A 204 4.49 4.23 11.58
N ILE A 205 4.58 3.30 10.62
CA ILE A 205 5.33 2.05 10.77
C ILE A 205 6.51 2.09 9.82
N ALA A 206 7.71 2.09 10.34
CA ALA A 206 8.93 2.10 9.53
C ALA A 206 10.10 1.43 10.26
N GLU A 207 11.09 1.01 9.49
CA GLU A 207 12.31 0.47 10.07
C GLU A 207 13.09 1.52 10.86
N PRO A 208 13.78 1.09 11.92
CA PRO A 208 14.62 1.98 12.71
C PRO A 208 15.69 2.72 11.89
N GLY A 209 16.20 2.10 10.82
CA GLY A 209 17.15 2.73 9.90
C GLY A 209 16.58 3.92 9.15
N VAL A 210 15.34 3.80 8.67
CA VAL A 210 14.59 4.88 8.00
C VAL A 210 14.28 5.98 9.01
N LEU A 211 13.67 5.64 10.16
CA LEU A 211 13.28 6.62 11.19
C LEU A 211 14.47 7.44 11.73
N ARG A 212 15.66 6.86 11.78
CA ARG A 212 16.90 7.55 12.20
C ARG A 212 17.60 8.27 11.05
N GLY A 213 17.00 8.30 9.86
CA GLY A 213 17.57 9.01 8.70
C GLY A 213 18.84 8.38 8.12
N ARG A 214 19.07 7.08 8.36
CA ARG A 214 20.26 6.38 7.87
C ARG A 214 20.14 5.90 6.44
N ARG A 215 18.90 5.75 5.94
CA ARG A 215 18.59 5.32 4.58
C ARG A 215 17.22 5.80 4.13
N PHE A 216 17.04 5.85 2.83
CA PHE A 216 15.72 5.91 2.18
C PHE A 216 14.96 4.59 2.42
N GLY A 217 13.64 4.64 2.53
CA GLY A 217 12.84 3.43 2.63
C GLY A 217 11.36 3.67 2.85
N ASN A 218 10.63 2.57 2.85
CA ASN A 218 9.18 2.56 3.01
C ASN A 218 8.76 2.91 4.45
N ALA A 219 7.68 3.66 4.54
CA ALA A 219 6.99 4.01 5.77
C ALA A 219 5.48 3.84 5.56
N VAL A 220 4.83 3.05 6.39
CA VAL A 220 3.39 2.82 6.32
C VAL A 220 2.68 3.81 7.24
N LEU A 221 1.90 4.72 6.65
CA LEU A 221 1.01 5.62 7.35
C LEU A 221 -0.33 4.92 7.63
N VAL A 222 -0.81 4.99 8.86
CA VAL A 222 -2.13 4.51 9.27
C VAL A 222 -2.89 5.68 9.88
N ALA A 223 -4.16 5.87 9.49
CA ALA A 223 -5.01 6.93 10.02
C ALA A 223 -6.44 6.43 10.26
N ALA A 224 -7.07 6.86 11.35
CA ALA A 224 -8.43 6.49 11.72
C ALA A 224 -9.09 7.56 12.61
N HIS A 225 -10.42 7.54 12.70
CA HIS A 225 -11.19 8.32 13.69
C HIS A 225 -11.39 7.57 15.01
N ARG A 226 -11.04 6.31 15.08
CA ARG A 226 -11.09 5.46 16.27
C ARG A 226 -9.70 5.09 16.77
N PRO A 227 -9.57 4.69 18.04
CA PRO A 227 -8.29 4.22 18.56
C PRO A 227 -7.70 3.09 17.72
N LEU A 228 -6.41 3.20 17.42
CA LEU A 228 -5.62 2.16 16.75
C LEU A 228 -5.00 1.23 17.80
N ASP A 229 -5.05 -0.09 17.57
CA ASP A 229 -4.32 -1.04 18.41
C ASP A 229 -2.82 -1.00 18.10
N THR A 230 -2.18 0.11 18.49
CA THR A 230 -0.75 0.33 18.27
C THR A 230 0.12 -0.68 19.03
N ALA A 231 -0.39 -1.27 20.12
CA ALA A 231 0.32 -2.30 20.86
C ALA A 231 0.37 -3.63 20.09
N ALA A 232 -0.75 -4.04 19.47
CA ALA A 232 -0.75 -5.22 18.59
C ALA A 232 0.11 -5.01 17.37
N LEU A 233 0.02 -3.83 16.72
CA LEU A 233 0.87 -3.47 15.58
C LEU A 233 2.36 -3.52 15.97
N ALA A 234 2.74 -2.96 17.11
CA ALA A 234 4.13 -2.97 17.57
C ALA A 234 4.66 -4.38 17.82
N ARG A 235 3.84 -5.27 18.41
CA ARG A 235 4.24 -6.68 18.62
C ARG A 235 4.43 -7.42 17.30
N ARG A 236 3.50 -7.26 16.35
CA ARG A 236 3.55 -7.90 15.03
C ARG A 236 4.76 -7.43 14.23
N THR A 237 4.95 -6.13 14.10
CA THR A 237 6.06 -5.55 13.32
C THR A 237 7.43 -5.79 13.94
N ALA A 238 7.52 -5.96 15.25
CA ALA A 238 8.76 -6.32 15.95
C ALA A 238 9.16 -7.79 15.72
N ALA A 239 8.21 -8.66 15.39
CA ALA A 239 8.45 -10.08 15.14
C ALA A 239 8.82 -10.38 13.67
N ASP A 240 8.74 -9.41 12.77
CA ASP A 240 9.13 -9.57 11.37
C ASP A 240 10.64 -9.82 11.22
N ALA A 241 11.03 -10.49 10.12
CA ALA A 241 12.45 -10.68 9.76
C ALA A 241 13.20 -9.34 9.61
N PHE A 242 12.50 -8.30 9.19
CA PHE A 242 12.97 -6.91 9.15
C PHE A 242 12.12 -6.06 10.12
N PRO A 243 12.45 -6.05 11.43
CA PRO A 243 11.64 -5.41 12.44
C PRO A 243 11.39 -3.93 12.17
N ALA A 244 10.15 -3.49 12.34
CA ALA A 244 9.76 -2.09 12.26
C ALA A 244 9.31 -1.56 13.63
N ARG A 245 9.23 -0.24 13.73
CA ARG A 245 8.69 0.46 14.89
C ARG A 245 7.40 1.16 14.51
N VAL A 246 6.46 1.18 15.45
CA VAL A 246 5.23 1.97 15.37
C VAL A 246 5.45 3.27 16.13
N VAL A 247 5.41 4.38 15.40
CA VAL A 247 5.52 5.74 15.95
C VAL A 247 4.11 6.35 15.97
N HIS A 248 3.64 6.79 17.13
CA HIS A 248 2.30 7.36 17.32
C HIS A 248 2.29 8.40 18.44
N GLY A 249 1.17 9.08 18.66
CA GLY A 249 0.97 10.02 19.76
C GLY A 249 2.02 11.15 19.79
N PRO A 250 2.61 11.49 20.96
CA PRO A 250 3.57 12.59 21.08
C PRO A 250 4.81 12.40 20.19
N ALA A 251 5.32 11.18 20.02
CA ALA A 251 6.48 10.92 19.18
C ALA A 251 6.19 11.21 17.70
N LEU A 252 4.98 10.87 17.22
CA LEU A 252 4.57 11.20 15.86
C LEU A 252 4.37 12.70 15.68
N ARG A 253 3.75 13.37 16.64
CA ARG A 253 3.62 14.85 16.62
C ARG A 253 4.98 15.54 16.55
N ASN A 254 5.97 15.07 17.29
CA ASN A 254 7.33 15.59 17.23
C ASN A 254 7.98 15.36 15.86
N LEU A 255 7.71 14.19 15.20
CA LEU A 255 8.19 13.92 13.84
C LEU A 255 7.54 14.87 12.83
N ILE A 256 6.24 15.12 12.92
CA ILE A 256 5.52 16.08 12.07
C ILE A 256 6.11 17.49 12.25
N GLY A 257 6.32 17.90 13.51
CA GLY A 257 6.87 19.22 13.86
C GLY A 257 6.00 20.35 13.33
N ASP A 258 6.60 21.28 12.62
CA ASP A 258 5.99 22.46 12.00
C ASP A 258 5.51 22.27 10.56
N ALA A 259 5.58 21.04 10.04
CA ALA A 259 5.14 20.72 8.68
C ALA A 259 3.66 21.07 8.49
N ARG A 260 3.33 21.56 7.31
CA ARG A 260 1.96 21.94 6.92
C ARG A 260 1.40 20.99 5.88
N PRO A 261 0.07 20.77 5.85
CA PRO A 261 -0.60 20.06 4.78
C PRO A 261 -0.29 20.67 3.41
N VAL A 262 -0.08 19.82 2.41
CA VAL A 262 0.13 20.22 1.00
C VAL A 262 -1.22 20.50 0.35
N ARG A 263 -1.34 21.61 -0.39
CA ARG A 263 -2.51 21.91 -1.23
C ARG A 263 -2.31 21.36 -2.64
N ASP A 264 -3.40 21.24 -3.41
CA ASP A 264 -3.33 20.69 -4.78
C ASP A 264 -2.35 21.48 -5.66
N GLU A 265 -2.34 22.81 -5.56
CA GLU A 265 -1.45 23.69 -6.31
C GLU A 265 0.04 23.53 -5.97
N ASP A 266 0.34 23.03 -4.77
CA ASP A 266 1.70 22.84 -4.26
C ASP A 266 2.13 21.36 -4.30
N ALA A 267 1.25 20.47 -4.79
CA ALA A 267 1.48 19.03 -4.78
C ALA A 267 2.61 18.63 -5.73
N VAL A 268 3.53 17.83 -5.21
CA VAL A 268 4.64 17.26 -5.98
C VAL A 268 4.70 15.74 -5.76
N PRO A 269 5.24 14.96 -6.72
CA PRO A 269 5.44 13.53 -6.51
C PRO A 269 6.37 13.27 -5.32
N SER A 270 6.30 12.07 -4.71
CA SER A 270 7.27 11.67 -3.69
C SER A 270 8.71 11.73 -4.22
N PRO A 271 9.73 11.82 -3.35
CA PRO A 271 11.13 11.81 -3.78
C PRO A 271 11.44 10.56 -4.61
N GLU A 272 12.33 10.72 -5.57
CA GLU A 272 12.89 9.58 -6.30
C GLU A 272 13.82 8.79 -5.37
N PRO A 273 13.67 7.45 -5.30
CA PRO A 273 14.58 6.65 -4.50
C PRO A 273 16.01 6.75 -5.04
N PRO A 274 17.04 6.85 -4.18
CA PRO A 274 18.42 6.78 -4.63
C PRO A 274 18.69 5.48 -5.39
N ALA A 275 19.65 5.52 -6.33
CA ALA A 275 20.04 4.33 -7.08
C ALA A 275 20.36 3.16 -6.11
N GLY A 276 19.76 2.01 -6.33
CA GLY A 276 19.93 0.83 -5.48
C GLY A 276 19.12 0.82 -4.17
N ALA A 277 18.29 1.82 -3.88
CA ALA A 277 17.50 1.88 -2.65
C ALA A 277 16.56 0.68 -2.46
N PHE A 278 16.05 0.13 -3.56
CA PHE A 278 15.18 -1.05 -3.62
C PHE A 278 15.79 -2.15 -4.50
N GLY A 279 17.12 -2.14 -4.70
CA GLY A 279 17.81 -3.18 -5.44
C GLY A 279 17.68 -4.54 -4.72
N ILE A 280 17.38 -5.58 -5.49
CA ILE A 280 17.54 -6.96 -5.06
C ILE A 280 19.05 -7.17 -4.98
N GLY A 281 19.59 -7.29 -3.75
CA GLY A 281 21.00 -7.56 -3.51
C GLY A 281 21.39 -8.98 -3.87
#